data_7d8391519a656f375f074e6d55b629d7
#
_entry.id   7d8391519a656f375f074e6d55b629d7
#
_cell.length_a   1.000
_cell.length_b   1.000
_cell.length_c   1.000
_cell.angle_alpha   90.00
_cell.angle_beta   90.00
_cell.angle_gamma   90.00
#
_symmetry.space_group_name_H-M   'P 1'
#
loop_
_entity.id
_entity.type
_entity.pdbx_description
1 polymer ?
#
loop_
_entity_poly.entity_id
_entity_poly.type
_entity_poly.pdbx_seq_one_letter_code
_entity_poly.pdbx_strand_id
1 'polypeptide(L)'
;TGDIYSKGSWGISNLTKYKVRYKYNGQFQLNYRNVIQGEKGFEDYAVSREFFIRWNHQNDPKLNPGSTFKALINAGTSSNFRNDYNNPSINNYLSNTFNSNIAWSKQFRGKISSNLNANLRHSQNGNTGNMVFTLPEISYNINRFYPFKMMRKSTINKNFLHEIINQTNVNYQLNTKNELSIGENDFGSFLDEGFTGFKNQSRSGMRHNINASSSIKLFGKNVTINPAYQLSSLWYLNQINKSWDTQNNEVINDTVNQFSSIYSHSLSASATTKIYGFYQFAKFLGGKHQAKIRHTITPNINFSYRPNTHQWLTYQTDSIGNTSTYSPYSSNIY
;
A
#
# COMPACT_ATOMS: atom_id res chain seq x y z
N THR A 1 -22.28 -30.04 -8.41
CA THR A 1 -22.57 -30.65 -9.69
C THR A 1 -21.34 -31.34 -10.22
N GLY A 2 -21.52 -32.44 -10.97
CA GLY A 2 -20.47 -33.14 -11.69
C GLY A 2 -20.88 -33.24 -13.15
N ASP A 3 -19.91 -32.99 -14.06
CA ASP A 3 -20.13 -33.01 -15.50
C ASP A 3 -19.18 -34.04 -16.12
N ILE A 4 -19.67 -34.87 -17.03
CA ILE A 4 -18.88 -35.87 -17.77
C ILE A 4 -19.15 -35.65 -19.26
N TYR A 5 -18.10 -35.60 -20.05
CA TYR A 5 -18.15 -35.35 -21.49
C TYR A 5 -17.71 -36.57 -22.27
N SER A 6 -18.18 -36.69 -23.52
CA SER A 6 -18.03 -37.88 -24.37
C SER A 6 -16.56 -38.29 -24.64
N LYS A 7 -15.60 -37.35 -24.61
CA LYS A 7 -14.18 -37.62 -24.85
C LYS A 7 -13.39 -37.97 -23.55
N GLY A 8 -14.08 -38.23 -22.43
CA GLY A 8 -13.45 -38.56 -21.16
C GLY A 8 -13.06 -37.36 -20.30
N SER A 9 -13.38 -36.14 -20.73
CA SER A 9 -13.28 -34.96 -19.88
C SER A 9 -14.34 -35.02 -18.77
N TRP A 10 -13.98 -34.54 -17.57
CA TRP A 10 -14.90 -34.48 -16.45
C TRP A 10 -14.65 -33.26 -15.58
N GLY A 11 -15.65 -32.83 -14.86
CA GLY A 11 -15.56 -31.69 -13.98
C GLY A 11 -16.39 -31.83 -12.72
N ILE A 12 -15.96 -31.20 -11.65
CA ILE A 12 -16.69 -31.09 -10.38
C ILE A 12 -16.80 -29.61 -10.03
N SER A 13 -18.01 -29.18 -9.70
CA SER A 13 -18.31 -27.85 -9.21
C SER A 13 -19.04 -27.93 -7.88
N ASN A 14 -18.52 -27.22 -6.89
CA ASN A 14 -19.16 -27.06 -5.58
C ASN A 14 -19.36 -25.58 -5.28
N LEU A 15 -20.56 -25.25 -4.81
CA LEU A 15 -20.89 -23.90 -4.33
C LEU A 15 -21.54 -24.02 -2.95
N THR A 16 -20.88 -23.56 -1.93
CA THR A 16 -21.35 -23.56 -0.55
C THR A 16 -21.52 -22.13 -0.04
N LYS A 17 -22.71 -21.80 0.46
CA LYS A 17 -23.00 -20.54 1.14
C LYS A 17 -23.18 -20.82 2.62
N TYR A 18 -22.59 -19.99 3.47
CA TYR A 18 -22.70 -20.13 4.91
C TYR A 18 -22.95 -18.77 5.57
N LYS A 19 -23.72 -18.80 6.66
CA LYS A 19 -24.03 -17.60 7.44
C LYS A 19 -24.30 -17.98 8.89
N VAL A 20 -23.61 -17.29 9.80
CA VAL A 20 -23.91 -17.32 11.22
C VAL A 20 -24.34 -15.91 11.64
N ARG A 21 -25.57 -15.78 12.11
CA ARG A 21 -26.17 -14.48 12.44
C ARG A 21 -25.31 -13.73 13.45
N TYR A 22 -25.04 -12.45 13.19
CA TYR A 22 -24.20 -11.54 13.98
C TYR A 22 -22.74 -11.97 14.15
N LYS A 23 -22.25 -12.96 13.41
CA LYS A 23 -20.86 -13.40 13.45
C LYS A 23 -20.17 -13.23 12.12
N TYR A 24 -20.60 -13.96 11.11
CA TYR A 24 -20.00 -13.93 9.77
C TYR A 24 -20.94 -14.48 8.69
N ASN A 25 -20.62 -14.16 7.48
CA ASN A 25 -21.19 -14.79 6.30
C ASN A 25 -20.13 -14.99 5.23
N GLY A 26 -20.41 -15.91 4.32
CA GLY A 26 -19.51 -16.17 3.22
C GLY A 26 -20.06 -17.14 2.19
N GLN A 27 -19.27 -17.31 1.14
CA GLN A 27 -19.52 -18.22 0.05
C GLN A 27 -18.19 -18.82 -0.38
N PHE A 28 -18.17 -20.12 -0.56
CA PHE A 28 -17.04 -20.87 -1.09
C PHE A 28 -17.44 -21.57 -2.38
N GLN A 29 -16.67 -21.42 -3.43
CA GLN A 29 -16.83 -22.08 -4.71
C GLN A 29 -15.53 -22.76 -5.09
N LEU A 30 -15.61 -24.03 -5.49
CA LEU A 30 -14.50 -24.79 -6.03
C LEU A 30 -14.97 -25.43 -7.35
N ASN A 31 -14.24 -25.17 -8.41
CA ASN A 31 -14.40 -25.86 -9.68
C ASN A 31 -13.10 -26.58 -10.02
N TYR A 32 -13.20 -27.83 -10.39
CA TYR A 32 -12.08 -28.60 -10.91
C TYR A 32 -12.51 -29.29 -12.19
N ARG A 33 -11.68 -29.23 -13.22
CA ARG A 33 -11.92 -29.88 -14.52
C ARG A 33 -10.66 -30.59 -15.00
N ASN A 34 -10.87 -31.78 -15.54
CA ASN A 34 -9.89 -32.49 -16.34
C ASN A 34 -10.37 -32.48 -17.78
N VAL A 35 -9.72 -31.67 -18.61
CA VAL A 35 -10.13 -31.44 -20.01
C VAL A 35 -9.22 -32.22 -20.94
N ILE A 36 -9.78 -33.09 -21.74
CA ILE A 36 -9.09 -33.87 -22.76
C ILE A 36 -9.46 -33.28 -24.12
N GLN A 37 -8.45 -32.84 -24.87
CA GLN A 37 -8.58 -32.33 -26.23
C GLN A 37 -7.92 -33.32 -27.20
N GLY A 38 -8.45 -33.41 -28.43
CA GLY A 38 -7.97 -34.32 -29.44
C GLY A 38 -8.33 -35.78 -29.16
N GLU A 39 -7.64 -36.70 -29.85
CA GLU A 39 -7.75 -38.15 -29.64
C GLU A 39 -6.38 -38.74 -29.30
N LYS A 40 -6.39 -39.72 -28.39
CA LYS A 40 -5.15 -40.36 -27.94
C LYS A 40 -4.43 -41.02 -29.12
N GLY A 41 -3.19 -40.60 -29.37
CA GLY A 41 -2.36 -41.08 -30.50
C GLY A 41 -2.23 -40.07 -31.64
N PHE A 42 -2.91 -38.95 -31.59
CA PHE A 42 -2.78 -37.84 -32.56
C PHE A 42 -2.01 -36.65 -31.93
N GLU A 43 -1.47 -35.78 -32.81
CA GLU A 43 -0.64 -34.62 -32.38
C GLU A 43 -1.45 -33.57 -31.59
N ASP A 44 -2.77 -33.55 -31.76
CA ASP A 44 -3.68 -32.62 -31.07
C ASP A 44 -4.13 -33.13 -29.68
N TYR A 45 -3.63 -34.30 -29.25
CA TYR A 45 -3.97 -34.85 -27.94
C TYR A 45 -3.33 -34.05 -26.82
N ALA A 46 -4.14 -33.43 -25.97
CA ALA A 46 -3.70 -32.69 -24.80
C ALA A 46 -4.62 -32.93 -23.62
N VAL A 47 -4.03 -33.00 -22.44
CA VAL A 47 -4.77 -33.10 -21.17
C VAL A 47 -4.47 -31.86 -20.33
N SER A 48 -5.48 -31.07 -20.07
CA SER A 48 -5.41 -29.88 -19.20
C SER A 48 -6.15 -30.13 -17.90
N ARG A 49 -5.51 -29.81 -16.80
CA ARG A 49 -6.11 -29.82 -15.47
C ARG A 49 -6.36 -28.40 -15.03
N GLU A 50 -7.59 -28.07 -14.78
CA GLU A 50 -8.02 -26.73 -14.48
C GLU A 50 -8.69 -26.70 -13.11
N PHE A 51 -8.33 -25.73 -12.31
CA PHE A 51 -9.02 -25.47 -11.05
C PHE A 51 -9.36 -23.99 -10.93
N PHE A 52 -10.39 -23.71 -10.16
CA PHE A 52 -10.80 -22.36 -9.81
C PHE A 52 -11.37 -22.37 -8.40
N ILE A 53 -10.87 -21.48 -7.57
CA ILE A 53 -11.30 -21.26 -6.19
C ILE A 53 -11.80 -19.83 -6.05
N ARG A 54 -13.02 -19.68 -5.54
CA ARG A 54 -13.55 -18.41 -5.08
C ARG A 54 -14.01 -18.55 -3.64
N TRP A 55 -13.46 -17.74 -2.77
CA TRP A 55 -13.91 -17.66 -1.40
C TRP A 55 -14.16 -16.20 -1.02
N ASN A 56 -15.38 -15.91 -0.60
CA ASN A 56 -15.78 -14.62 -0.08
C ASN A 56 -16.23 -14.82 1.37
N HIS A 57 -15.59 -14.14 2.29
CA HIS A 57 -15.90 -14.18 3.73
C HIS A 57 -15.84 -12.79 4.32
N GLN A 58 -16.79 -12.46 5.17
CA GLN A 58 -16.72 -11.25 5.97
C GLN A 58 -17.31 -11.46 7.35
N ASN A 59 -16.67 -10.88 8.35
CA ASN A 59 -17.19 -10.81 9.70
C ASN A 59 -18.27 -9.73 9.83
N ASP A 60 -19.27 -9.99 10.64
CA ASP A 60 -20.25 -8.97 11.05
C ASP A 60 -19.53 -7.93 11.92
N PRO A 61 -19.67 -6.62 11.65
CA PRO A 61 -19.08 -5.55 12.49
C PRO A 61 -19.50 -5.61 13.96
N LYS A 62 -20.63 -6.24 14.25
CA LYS A 62 -21.14 -6.42 15.63
C LYS A 62 -20.38 -7.48 16.43
N LEU A 63 -19.70 -8.42 15.75
CA LEU A 63 -18.94 -9.49 16.41
C LEU A 63 -17.80 -8.93 17.26
N ASN A 64 -17.04 -7.98 16.70
CA ASN A 64 -15.91 -7.36 17.37
C ASN A 64 -15.80 -5.90 16.92
N PRO A 65 -16.46 -4.98 17.65
CA PRO A 65 -16.41 -3.56 17.31
C PRO A 65 -14.97 -3.03 17.27
N GLY A 66 -14.60 -2.40 16.17
CA GLY A 66 -13.25 -1.90 15.94
C GLY A 66 -12.28 -2.93 15.35
N SER A 67 -12.74 -4.14 14.99
CA SER A 67 -11.97 -5.10 14.21
C SER A 67 -12.81 -5.60 13.04
N THR A 68 -12.20 -5.65 11.86
CA THR A 68 -12.87 -6.20 10.68
C THR A 68 -11.98 -7.26 10.03
N PHE A 69 -12.58 -8.33 9.56
CA PHE A 69 -11.92 -9.32 8.73
C PHE A 69 -12.75 -9.56 7.48
N LYS A 70 -12.08 -9.48 6.33
CA LYS A 70 -12.65 -9.76 5.02
C LYS A 70 -11.68 -10.59 4.21
N ALA A 71 -12.17 -11.60 3.55
CA ALA A 71 -11.40 -12.38 2.59
C ALA A 71 -12.17 -12.44 1.27
N LEU A 72 -11.48 -12.12 0.20
CA LEU A 72 -11.90 -12.32 -1.17
C LEU A 72 -10.77 -13.07 -1.87
N ILE A 73 -10.91 -14.37 -2.01
CA ILE A 73 -9.96 -15.18 -2.77
C ILE A 73 -10.58 -15.48 -4.12
N ASN A 74 -9.82 -15.25 -5.16
CA ASN A 74 -10.16 -15.55 -6.53
C ASN A 74 -8.87 -16.00 -7.23
N ALA A 75 -8.69 -17.30 -7.38
CA ALA A 75 -7.47 -17.91 -7.88
C ALA A 75 -7.79 -19.16 -8.70
N GLY A 76 -6.97 -19.45 -9.69
CA GLY A 76 -7.13 -20.62 -10.53
C GLY A 76 -6.05 -20.72 -11.58
N THR A 77 -6.11 -21.77 -12.39
CA THR A 77 -5.23 -21.93 -13.55
C THR A 77 -5.61 -20.95 -14.66
N SER A 78 -4.63 -20.41 -15.37
CA SER A 78 -4.85 -19.48 -16.50
C SER A 78 -5.70 -20.08 -17.61
N SER A 79 -5.62 -21.41 -17.81
CA SER A 79 -6.43 -22.16 -18.78
C SER A 79 -7.93 -22.17 -18.47
N ASN A 80 -8.28 -22.04 -17.19
CA ASN A 80 -9.69 -22.04 -16.77
C ASN A 80 -10.50 -20.92 -17.41
N PHE A 81 -9.92 -19.74 -17.62
CA PHE A 81 -10.60 -18.63 -18.28
C PHE A 81 -10.88 -18.88 -19.75
N ARG A 82 -9.99 -19.56 -20.43
CA ARG A 82 -10.09 -19.79 -21.89
C ARG A 82 -11.08 -20.87 -22.26
N ASN A 83 -11.30 -21.84 -21.38
CA ASN A 83 -12.04 -23.07 -21.66
C ASN A 83 -13.37 -23.17 -20.90
N ASP A 84 -13.92 -22.08 -20.34
CA ASP A 84 -15.20 -22.12 -19.62
C ASP A 84 -16.39 -22.10 -20.57
N TYR A 85 -16.70 -23.26 -21.14
CA TYR A 85 -17.85 -23.46 -22.05
C TYR A 85 -19.22 -23.29 -21.36
N ASN A 86 -19.28 -23.42 -20.04
CA ASN A 86 -20.54 -23.33 -19.28
C ASN A 86 -20.91 -21.90 -18.88
N ASN A 87 -20.00 -20.95 -19.04
CA ASN A 87 -20.25 -19.55 -18.74
C ASN A 87 -19.54 -18.63 -19.75
N PRO A 88 -19.99 -18.59 -21.00
CA PRO A 88 -19.35 -17.82 -22.07
C PRO A 88 -19.64 -16.32 -21.93
N SER A 89 -19.42 -15.76 -20.77
CA SER A 89 -19.47 -14.31 -20.57
C SER A 89 -18.24 -13.68 -21.21
N ILE A 90 -18.46 -12.81 -22.19
CA ILE A 90 -17.42 -11.99 -22.81
C ILE A 90 -16.59 -11.26 -21.74
N ASN A 91 -17.21 -10.87 -20.63
CA ASN A 91 -16.52 -10.24 -19.50
C ASN A 91 -15.56 -11.18 -18.78
N ASN A 92 -15.84 -12.48 -18.70
CA ASN A 92 -14.92 -13.47 -18.14
C ASN A 92 -13.74 -13.75 -19.08
N TYR A 93 -13.99 -13.77 -20.39
CA TYR A 93 -12.95 -13.92 -21.40
C TYR A 93 -12.04 -12.68 -21.50
N LEU A 94 -12.60 -11.49 -21.26
CA LEU A 94 -11.85 -10.22 -21.23
C LEU A 94 -11.20 -9.91 -19.89
N SER A 95 -11.65 -10.48 -18.78
CA SER A 95 -11.04 -10.28 -17.46
C SER A 95 -9.87 -11.24 -17.24
N ASN A 96 -8.73 -10.89 -17.81
CA ASN A 96 -7.51 -11.71 -17.78
C ASN A 96 -6.76 -11.66 -16.44
N THR A 97 -7.42 -11.32 -15.34
CA THR A 97 -6.74 -11.19 -14.03
C THR A 97 -7.54 -11.81 -12.90
N PHE A 98 -6.88 -12.67 -12.13
CA PHE A 98 -7.35 -13.11 -10.83
C PHE A 98 -6.84 -12.17 -9.74
N ASN A 99 -7.72 -11.72 -8.88
CA ASN A 99 -7.33 -10.88 -7.77
C ASN A 99 -7.88 -11.45 -6.46
N SER A 100 -7.00 -11.62 -5.50
CA SER A 100 -7.33 -12.06 -4.15
C SER A 100 -6.88 -11.03 -3.14
N ASN A 101 -7.67 -10.85 -2.09
CA ASN A 101 -7.32 -9.96 -0.99
C ASN A 101 -7.92 -10.50 0.32
N ILE A 102 -7.05 -10.75 1.30
CA ILE A 102 -7.44 -11.03 2.67
C ILE A 102 -7.03 -9.80 3.48
N ALA A 103 -8.00 -9.14 4.10
CA ALA A 103 -7.81 -7.90 4.84
C ALA A 103 -8.27 -8.06 6.29
N TRP A 104 -7.41 -7.70 7.20
CA TRP A 104 -7.74 -7.56 8.61
C TRP A 104 -7.39 -6.16 9.08
N SER A 105 -8.31 -5.54 9.80
CA SER A 105 -8.07 -4.24 10.42
C SER A 105 -8.48 -4.23 11.88
N LYS A 106 -7.73 -3.49 12.68
CA LYS A 106 -7.98 -3.29 14.10
C LYS A 106 -7.79 -1.84 14.48
N GLN A 107 -8.81 -1.26 15.07
CA GLN A 107 -8.76 0.06 15.69
C GLN A 107 -8.52 -0.10 17.19
N PHE A 108 -7.47 0.50 17.67
CA PHE A 108 -7.18 0.60 19.11
C PHE A 108 -7.69 1.95 19.61
N ARG A 109 -8.58 1.88 20.60
CA ARG A 109 -9.19 3.07 21.22
C ARG A 109 -8.60 3.21 22.62
N GLY A 110 -7.88 4.31 22.85
CA GLY A 110 -7.24 4.61 24.12
C GLY A 110 -6.86 6.08 24.22
N LYS A 111 -5.98 6.45 25.13
CA LYS A 111 -5.44 7.82 25.23
C LYS A 111 -4.77 8.26 23.91
N ILE A 112 -4.16 7.32 23.22
CA ILE A 112 -3.63 7.49 21.87
C ILE A 112 -4.36 6.46 21.00
N SER A 113 -5.12 6.93 20.02
CA SER A 113 -5.80 6.03 19.09
C SER A 113 -4.86 5.61 17.97
N SER A 114 -4.94 4.34 17.58
CA SER A 114 -4.15 3.81 16.46
C SER A 114 -4.96 2.81 15.66
N ASN A 115 -4.53 2.59 14.42
CA ASN A 115 -5.12 1.65 13.48
C ASN A 115 -4.04 0.74 12.93
N LEU A 116 -4.30 -0.55 12.94
CA LEU A 116 -3.47 -1.57 12.30
C LEU A 116 -4.29 -2.20 11.18
N ASN A 117 -3.72 -2.24 9.98
CA ASN A 117 -4.27 -2.97 8.84
C ASN A 117 -3.23 -3.95 8.33
N ALA A 118 -3.66 -5.16 8.06
CA ALA A 118 -2.84 -6.19 7.45
C ALA A 118 -3.59 -6.76 6.24
N ASN A 119 -2.91 -6.82 5.10
CA ASN A 119 -3.46 -7.34 3.86
C ASN A 119 -2.53 -8.42 3.30
N LEU A 120 -3.12 -9.45 2.75
CA LEU A 120 -2.47 -10.44 1.91
C LEU A 120 -3.14 -10.34 0.55
N ARG A 121 -2.36 -10.06 -0.49
CA ARG A 121 -2.89 -9.87 -1.85
C ARG A 121 -2.22 -10.83 -2.83
N HIS A 122 -2.99 -11.24 -3.80
CA HIS A 122 -2.54 -11.99 -4.96
C HIS A 122 -3.18 -11.39 -6.20
N SER A 123 -2.39 -11.23 -7.24
CA SER A 123 -2.85 -10.84 -8.57
C SER A 123 -2.17 -11.77 -9.59
N GLN A 124 -2.96 -12.35 -10.48
CA GLN A 124 -2.47 -13.24 -11.53
C GLN A 124 -2.98 -12.77 -12.88
N ASN A 125 -2.08 -12.61 -13.84
CA ASN A 125 -2.44 -12.31 -15.21
C ASN A 125 -2.67 -13.62 -15.98
N GLY A 126 -3.91 -13.87 -16.40
CA GLY A 126 -4.29 -15.09 -17.12
C GLY A 126 -3.67 -15.27 -18.51
N ASN A 127 -3.16 -14.19 -19.13
CA ASN A 127 -2.51 -14.28 -20.46
C ASN A 127 -1.04 -14.66 -20.34
N THR A 128 -0.33 -14.06 -19.38
CA THR A 128 1.11 -14.27 -19.20
C THR A 128 1.44 -15.33 -18.17
N GLY A 129 0.49 -15.73 -17.34
CA GLY A 129 0.71 -16.60 -16.19
C GLY A 129 1.49 -15.96 -15.05
N ASN A 130 1.79 -14.66 -15.14
CA ASN A 130 2.53 -13.98 -14.08
C ASN A 130 1.64 -13.74 -12.87
N MET A 131 2.16 -14.12 -11.71
CA MET A 131 1.53 -13.93 -10.40
C MET A 131 2.35 -12.97 -9.55
N VAL A 132 1.67 -12.04 -8.90
CA VAL A 132 2.26 -11.11 -7.93
C VAL A 132 1.57 -11.33 -6.58
N PHE A 133 2.36 -11.66 -5.59
CA PHE A 133 1.94 -11.82 -4.21
C PHE A 133 2.47 -10.66 -3.38
N THR A 134 1.60 -10.04 -2.59
CA THR A 134 1.98 -9.07 -1.56
C THR A 134 1.66 -9.70 -0.20
N LEU A 135 2.69 -10.18 0.49
CA LEU A 135 2.57 -11.06 1.66
C LEU A 135 3.63 -10.75 2.73
N PRO A 136 3.33 -10.03 3.78
CA PRO A 136 2.17 -9.19 4.03
C PRO A 136 2.36 -7.73 3.56
N GLU A 137 1.26 -7.01 3.45
CA GLU A 137 1.25 -5.55 3.48
C GLU A 137 0.64 -5.10 4.81
N ILE A 138 1.41 -4.43 5.65
CA ILE A 138 0.96 -3.97 6.96
C ILE A 138 1.07 -2.44 7.02
N SER A 139 0.02 -1.79 7.48
CA SER A 139 0.04 -0.38 7.82
C SER A 139 -0.38 -0.18 9.28
N TYR A 140 0.46 0.53 10.03
CA TYR A 140 0.17 0.92 11.39
C TYR A 140 0.23 2.44 11.51
N ASN A 141 -0.89 3.03 11.92
CA ASN A 141 -1.01 4.47 12.03
C ASN A 141 -1.33 4.82 13.48
N ILE A 142 -0.49 5.64 14.09
CA ILE A 142 -0.81 6.33 15.34
C ILE A 142 -1.42 7.67 14.95
N ASN A 143 -2.68 7.87 15.32
CA ASN A 143 -3.38 9.10 15.06
C ASN A 143 -2.75 10.26 15.82
N ARG A 144 -3.08 11.46 15.40
CA ARG A 144 -2.58 12.69 16.01
C ARG A 144 -2.73 12.68 17.52
N PHE A 145 -1.64 12.86 18.24
CA PHE A 145 -1.62 13.00 19.70
C PHE A 145 -0.67 14.14 20.13
N TYR A 146 -0.78 14.57 21.37
CA TYR A 146 -0.02 15.68 21.91
C TYR A 146 0.90 15.16 23.03
N PRO A 147 2.16 14.72 22.71
CA PRO A 147 3.02 14.05 23.66
C PRO A 147 3.33 14.90 24.88
N PHE A 148 3.66 16.17 24.67
CA PHE A 148 4.02 17.06 25.76
C PHE A 148 2.86 17.42 26.68
N LYS A 149 1.64 17.50 26.13
CA LYS A 149 0.43 17.68 26.94
C LYS A 149 0.11 16.45 27.81
N MET A 150 0.46 15.26 27.32
CA MET A 150 0.23 14.00 28.02
C MET A 150 1.24 13.74 29.15
N MET A 151 2.48 14.22 28.99
CA MET A 151 3.57 13.98 29.94
C MET A 151 3.57 14.91 31.13
N ARG A 152 2.82 16.00 31.09
CA ARG A 152 2.89 17.05 32.11
C ARG A 152 1.76 17.00 33.15
N LYS A 153 2.15 16.94 34.41
CA LYS A 153 1.30 17.34 35.55
C LYS A 153 1.25 18.89 35.61
N SER A 154 0.08 19.40 35.78
CA SER A 154 -0.45 20.75 35.57
C SER A 154 0.14 21.92 36.42
N THR A 155 1.44 22.06 36.64
CA THR A 155 1.93 23.04 37.64
C THR A 155 3.03 24.00 37.14
N ILE A 156 3.14 24.35 35.88
CA ILE A 156 4.25 25.23 35.44
C ILE A 156 3.70 26.45 34.66
N ASN A 157 4.29 27.60 34.98
CA ASN A 157 4.05 28.93 34.39
C ASN A 157 3.73 28.92 32.88
N LYS A 158 2.65 29.64 32.54
CA LYS A 158 2.14 29.77 31.16
C LYS A 158 3.03 30.70 30.30
N ASN A 159 4.28 30.30 30.05
CA ASN A 159 5.15 31.01 29.13
C ASN A 159 4.80 30.66 27.69
N PHE A 160 5.01 31.59 26.77
CA PHE A 160 4.77 31.43 25.33
C PHE A 160 5.38 30.14 24.73
N LEU A 161 6.61 29.80 25.10
CA LEU A 161 7.27 28.55 24.68
C LEU A 161 6.53 27.31 25.19
N HIS A 162 5.93 27.39 26.36
CA HIS A 162 5.13 26.31 26.93
C HIS A 162 3.85 26.05 26.13
N GLU A 163 3.20 27.11 25.65
CA GLU A 163 2.02 26.98 24.81
C GLU A 163 2.35 26.31 23.48
N ILE A 164 3.46 26.70 22.84
CA ILE A 164 3.95 26.09 21.59
C ILE A 164 4.20 24.60 21.75
N ILE A 165 4.94 24.21 22.80
CA ILE A 165 5.27 22.82 23.07
C ILE A 165 3.99 22.00 23.31
N ASN A 166 3.07 22.51 24.09
CA ASN A 166 1.81 21.81 24.38
C ASN A 166 0.89 21.67 23.16
N GLN A 167 0.98 22.57 22.19
CA GLN A 167 0.22 22.51 20.95
C GLN A 167 0.89 21.63 19.89
N THR A 168 2.13 21.19 20.14
CA THR A 168 2.83 20.29 19.23
C THR A 168 2.15 18.93 19.24
N ASN A 169 1.69 18.54 18.08
CA ASN A 169 1.11 17.23 17.83
C ASN A 169 2.06 16.39 17.01
N VAL A 170 1.97 15.10 17.20
CA VAL A 170 2.74 14.09 16.48
C VAL A 170 1.80 13.04 15.93
N ASN A 171 2.04 12.58 14.73
CA ASN A 171 1.48 11.36 14.19
C ASN A 171 2.60 10.48 13.63
N TYR A 172 2.36 9.18 13.64
CA TYR A 172 3.31 8.19 13.13
C TYR A 172 2.60 7.23 12.20
N GLN A 173 3.26 6.90 11.11
CA GLN A 173 2.79 5.91 10.15
C GLN A 173 3.93 4.95 9.80
N LEU A 174 3.64 3.67 9.95
CA LEU A 174 4.46 2.57 9.44
C LEU A 174 3.72 1.93 8.28
N ASN A 175 4.40 1.76 7.15
CA ASN A 175 3.96 0.90 6.06
C ASN A 175 5.07 -0.11 5.78
N THR A 176 4.72 -1.39 5.80
CA THR A 176 5.62 -2.46 5.36
C THR A 176 4.96 -3.24 4.26
N LYS A 177 5.71 -3.59 3.26
CA LYS A 177 5.25 -4.37 2.11
C LYS A 177 6.33 -5.38 1.75
N ASN A 178 5.88 -6.58 1.45
CA ASN A 178 6.71 -7.62 0.91
C ASN A 178 6.04 -8.15 -0.36
N GLU A 179 6.74 -8.14 -1.48
CA GLU A 179 6.20 -8.47 -2.79
C GLU A 179 7.07 -9.53 -3.47
N LEU A 180 6.39 -10.56 -3.96
CA LEU A 180 6.97 -11.64 -4.74
C LEU A 180 6.30 -11.66 -6.10
N SER A 181 7.10 -11.72 -7.18
CA SER A 181 6.61 -11.91 -8.54
C SER A 181 7.15 -13.24 -9.06
N ILE A 182 6.25 -14.12 -9.53
CA ILE A 182 6.61 -15.46 -9.98
C ILE A 182 5.72 -15.89 -11.16
N GLY A 183 6.24 -16.69 -12.07
CA GLY A 183 5.46 -17.32 -13.14
C GLY A 183 4.62 -18.48 -12.63
N GLU A 184 3.46 -18.74 -13.24
CA GLU A 184 2.59 -19.88 -12.90
C GLU A 184 3.34 -21.22 -13.03
N ASN A 185 4.20 -21.35 -14.05
CA ASN A 185 4.96 -22.58 -14.29
C ASN A 185 6.04 -22.83 -13.22
N ASP A 186 6.56 -21.76 -12.61
CA ASP A 186 7.62 -21.82 -11.61
C ASP A 186 7.07 -21.94 -10.19
N PHE A 187 5.75 -21.81 -10.03
CA PHE A 187 5.12 -21.80 -8.72
C PHE A 187 5.29 -23.13 -7.96
N GLY A 188 5.32 -24.27 -8.67
CA GLY A 188 5.58 -25.57 -8.09
C GLY A 188 6.97 -25.68 -7.48
N SER A 189 8.00 -25.37 -8.26
CA SER A 189 9.41 -25.38 -7.81
C SER A 189 9.67 -24.38 -6.69
N PHE A 190 9.02 -23.21 -6.76
CA PHE A 190 9.07 -22.21 -5.69
C PHE A 190 8.51 -22.74 -4.36
N LEU A 191 7.42 -23.51 -4.38
CA LEU A 191 6.88 -24.14 -3.17
C LEU A 191 7.84 -25.17 -2.57
N ASP A 192 8.58 -25.89 -3.41
CA ASP A 192 9.59 -26.87 -2.98
C ASP A 192 10.79 -26.17 -2.30
N GLU A 193 11.20 -24.98 -2.77
CA GLU A 193 12.22 -24.14 -2.12
C GLU A 193 11.75 -23.55 -0.78
N GLY A 194 10.45 -23.43 -0.58
CA GLY A 194 9.83 -22.95 0.64
C GLY A 194 10.27 -21.54 1.05
N PHE A 195 10.61 -21.35 2.33
CA PHE A 195 10.96 -20.03 2.86
C PHE A 195 12.23 -19.42 2.24
N THR A 196 13.17 -20.25 1.79
CA THR A 196 14.42 -19.79 1.16
C THR A 196 14.15 -19.15 -0.19
N GLY A 197 13.32 -19.77 -1.02
CA GLY A 197 12.89 -19.20 -2.29
C GLY A 197 12.16 -17.88 -2.10
N PHE A 198 11.24 -17.81 -1.13
CA PHE A 198 10.53 -16.59 -0.78
C PHE A 198 11.49 -15.45 -0.38
N LYS A 199 12.49 -15.73 0.47
CA LYS A 199 13.46 -14.73 0.91
C LYS A 199 14.30 -14.18 -0.24
N ASN A 200 14.73 -15.05 -1.16
CA ASN A 200 15.64 -14.66 -2.25
C ASN A 200 14.94 -13.91 -3.38
N GLN A 201 13.69 -14.23 -3.64
CA GLN A 201 12.93 -13.66 -4.76
C GLN A 201 12.01 -12.50 -4.37
N SER A 202 11.77 -12.30 -3.05
CA SER A 202 10.88 -11.25 -2.59
C SER A 202 11.60 -9.91 -2.46
N ARG A 203 10.88 -8.85 -2.81
CA ARG A 203 11.28 -7.47 -2.54
C ARG A 203 10.55 -6.99 -1.29
N SER A 204 11.28 -6.50 -0.33
CA SER A 204 10.73 -6.05 0.95
C SER A 204 11.13 -4.62 1.26
N GLY A 205 10.26 -3.90 1.95
CA GLY A 205 10.56 -2.54 2.39
C GLY A 205 9.65 -2.13 3.53
N MET A 206 10.18 -1.28 4.40
CA MET A 206 9.43 -0.62 5.48
C MET A 206 9.62 0.88 5.37
N ARG A 207 8.52 1.62 5.46
CA ARG A 207 8.52 3.08 5.47
C ARG A 207 7.96 3.58 6.79
N HIS A 208 8.76 4.33 7.50
CA HIS A 208 8.38 5.04 8.72
C HIS A 208 8.22 6.52 8.42
N ASN A 209 7.07 7.09 8.73
CA ASN A 209 6.83 8.51 8.63
C ASN A 209 6.44 9.06 10.00
N ILE A 210 7.16 10.06 10.44
CA ILE A 210 6.87 10.83 11.65
C ILE A 210 6.61 12.26 11.24
N ASN A 211 5.44 12.78 11.58
CA ASN A 211 5.11 14.18 11.35
C ASN A 211 4.86 14.84 12.69
N ALA A 212 5.57 15.92 12.95
CA ALA A 212 5.37 16.78 14.11
C ALA A 212 4.97 18.17 13.63
N SER A 213 3.88 18.72 14.14
CA SER A 213 3.44 20.07 13.77
C SER A 213 2.85 20.81 14.96
N SER A 214 2.96 22.13 14.92
CA SER A 214 2.36 23.01 15.90
C SER A 214 1.59 24.14 15.23
N SER A 215 0.75 24.83 15.98
CA SER A 215 0.06 26.02 15.50
C SER A 215 0.23 27.13 16.53
N ILE A 216 0.95 28.16 16.15
CA ILE A 216 1.35 29.26 17.01
C ILE A 216 0.59 30.50 16.60
N LYS A 217 -0.07 31.14 17.55
CA LYS A 217 -0.78 32.39 17.31
C LYS A 217 0.01 33.57 17.86
N LEU A 218 0.39 34.50 17.00
CA LEU A 218 1.14 35.69 17.34
C LEU A 218 0.29 36.96 17.19
N PHE A 219 0.78 38.07 17.71
CA PHE A 219 0.19 39.42 17.58
C PHE A 219 -1.30 39.44 17.92
N GLY A 220 -1.65 39.01 19.16
CA GLY A 220 -3.06 39.01 19.57
C GLY A 220 -3.94 38.01 18.81
N LYS A 221 -3.34 36.92 18.30
CA LYS A 221 -3.98 35.85 17.48
C LYS A 221 -4.28 36.26 16.04
N ASN A 222 -3.73 37.38 15.55
CA ASN A 222 -3.96 37.84 14.18
C ASN A 222 -3.11 37.07 13.16
N VAL A 223 -1.92 36.62 13.54
CA VAL A 223 -1.02 35.83 12.69
C VAL A 223 -0.92 34.42 13.23
N THR A 224 -1.15 33.43 12.37
CA THR A 224 -0.99 32.02 12.72
C THR A 224 0.25 31.48 11.99
N ILE A 225 1.20 30.95 12.74
CA ILE A 225 2.39 30.26 12.20
C ILE A 225 2.23 28.78 12.47
N ASN A 226 2.40 27.95 11.45
CA ASN A 226 2.31 26.50 11.54
C ASN A 226 3.66 25.87 11.14
N PRO A 227 4.60 25.72 12.09
CA PRO A 227 5.82 24.93 11.85
C PRO A 227 5.46 23.44 11.77
N ALA A 228 6.14 22.73 10.86
CA ALA A 228 6.01 21.29 10.73
C ALA A 228 7.37 20.67 10.40
N TYR A 229 7.63 19.53 11.00
CA TYR A 229 8.79 18.69 10.76
C TYR A 229 8.31 17.31 10.33
N GLN A 230 8.84 16.81 9.23
CA GLN A 230 8.58 15.47 8.71
C GLN A 230 9.88 14.70 8.64
N LEU A 231 9.87 13.51 9.20
CA LEU A 231 10.93 12.50 9.07
C LEU A 231 10.35 11.29 8.34
N SER A 232 10.99 10.87 7.27
CA SER A 232 10.71 9.62 6.57
C SER A 232 11.94 8.75 6.60
N SER A 233 11.81 7.51 7.05
CA SER A 233 12.88 6.51 7.04
C SER A 233 12.41 5.28 6.27
N LEU A 234 13.24 4.83 5.35
CA LEU A 234 13.03 3.63 4.55
C LEU A 234 14.02 2.57 5.02
N TRP A 235 13.52 1.40 5.36
CA TRP A 235 14.31 0.27 5.80
C TRP A 235 14.18 -0.87 4.80
N TYR A 236 15.33 -1.44 4.42
CA TYR A 236 15.44 -2.52 3.45
C TYR A 236 16.23 -3.68 4.03
N LEU A 237 15.92 -4.89 3.60
CA LEU A 237 16.61 -6.11 4.00
C LEU A 237 17.64 -6.55 2.96
N ASN A 238 17.62 -5.95 1.78
CA ASN A 238 18.54 -6.21 0.70
C ASN A 238 18.90 -4.91 -0.04
N GLN A 239 20.02 -4.94 -0.72
CA GLN A 239 20.48 -3.88 -1.61
C GLN A 239 21.13 -4.48 -2.83
N ILE A 240 21.17 -3.74 -3.94
CA ILE A 240 21.88 -4.15 -5.14
C ILE A 240 23.29 -3.55 -5.07
N ASN A 241 24.29 -4.40 -5.30
CA ASN A 241 25.65 -3.99 -5.58
C ASN A 241 25.92 -4.17 -7.07
N LYS A 242 26.40 -3.11 -7.75
CA LYS A 242 26.78 -3.17 -9.17
C LYS A 242 28.29 -3.15 -9.28
N SER A 243 28.83 -4.09 -10.03
CA SER A 243 30.26 -4.19 -10.33
C SER A 243 30.48 -4.50 -11.81
N TRP A 244 31.61 -4.06 -12.34
CA TRP A 244 32.03 -4.41 -13.69
C TRP A 244 32.78 -5.74 -13.68
N ASP A 245 32.34 -6.70 -14.47
CA ASP A 245 33.04 -7.94 -14.72
C ASP A 245 33.98 -7.77 -15.93
N THR A 246 35.26 -7.77 -15.69
CA THR A 246 36.30 -7.63 -16.73
C THR A 246 36.46 -8.89 -17.59
N GLN A 247 36.00 -10.06 -17.10
CA GLN A 247 36.13 -11.31 -17.85
C GLN A 247 35.01 -11.44 -18.89
N ASN A 248 33.77 -11.09 -18.51
CA ASN A 248 32.59 -11.21 -19.37
C ASN A 248 32.21 -9.90 -20.07
N ASN A 249 32.91 -8.77 -19.75
CA ASN A 249 32.60 -7.43 -20.27
C ASN A 249 31.14 -7.00 -20.03
N GLU A 250 30.63 -7.27 -18.84
CA GLU A 250 29.24 -6.95 -18.45
C GLU A 250 29.15 -6.38 -17.04
N VAL A 251 28.03 -5.71 -16.77
CA VAL A 251 27.71 -5.20 -15.42
C VAL A 251 26.99 -6.30 -14.64
N ILE A 252 27.61 -6.77 -13.58
CA ILE A 252 26.99 -7.70 -12.64
C ILE A 252 26.16 -6.92 -11.63
N ASN A 253 24.91 -7.36 -11.43
CA ASN A 253 24.02 -6.88 -10.37
C ASN A 253 23.94 -7.98 -9.31
N ASP A 254 24.59 -7.79 -8.18
CA ASP A 254 24.56 -8.72 -7.07
C ASP A 254 23.62 -8.24 -5.97
N THR A 255 22.74 -9.13 -5.50
CA THR A 255 21.80 -8.82 -4.42
C THR A 255 22.42 -9.22 -3.08
N VAL A 256 22.79 -8.22 -2.29
CA VAL A 256 23.35 -8.42 -0.96
C VAL A 256 22.25 -8.35 0.09
N ASN A 257 22.09 -9.43 0.86
CA ASN A 257 21.16 -9.48 1.98
C ASN A 257 21.75 -8.77 3.20
N GLN A 258 21.58 -7.47 3.25
CA GLN A 258 22.07 -6.63 4.35
C GLN A 258 21.00 -5.62 4.72
N PHE A 259 20.76 -5.46 6.04
CA PHE A 259 19.89 -4.40 6.52
C PHE A 259 20.48 -3.03 6.21
N SER A 260 19.66 -2.17 5.65
CA SER A 260 20.03 -0.79 5.37
C SER A 260 18.87 0.16 5.62
N SER A 261 19.17 1.39 5.95
CA SER A 261 18.18 2.43 6.18
C SER A 261 18.57 3.72 5.49
N ILE A 262 17.59 4.34 4.84
CA ILE A 262 17.70 5.69 4.29
C ILE A 262 16.72 6.56 5.04
N TYR A 263 17.11 7.79 5.32
CA TYR A 263 16.20 8.75 5.92
C TYR A 263 16.19 10.06 5.13
N SER A 264 15.06 10.70 5.12
CA SER A 264 14.87 12.04 4.61
C SER A 264 14.06 12.85 5.61
N HIS A 265 14.38 14.12 5.73
CA HIS A 265 13.64 15.00 6.61
C HIS A 265 13.33 16.33 5.92
N SER A 266 12.26 16.94 6.32
CA SER A 266 11.89 18.26 5.86
C SER A 266 11.38 19.12 7.00
N LEU A 267 11.74 20.39 6.95
CA LEU A 267 11.24 21.43 7.83
C LEU A 267 10.39 22.38 7.00
N SER A 268 9.20 22.68 7.47
CA SER A 268 8.33 23.63 6.82
C SER A 268 7.67 24.56 7.84
N ALA A 269 7.35 25.77 7.40
CA ALA A 269 6.57 26.71 8.18
C ALA A 269 5.65 27.49 7.27
N SER A 270 4.39 27.64 7.66
CA SER A 270 3.45 28.54 7.00
C SER A 270 3.03 29.66 7.95
N ALA A 271 2.95 30.89 7.43
CA ALA A 271 2.41 32.03 8.16
C ALA A 271 1.17 32.55 7.43
N THR A 272 0.09 32.66 8.16
CA THR A 272 -1.22 33.07 7.62
C THR A 272 -1.83 34.15 8.50
N THR A 273 -2.42 35.16 7.89
CA THR A 273 -3.23 36.16 8.59
C THR A 273 -4.51 36.44 7.83
N LYS A 274 -5.48 37.08 8.49
CA LYS A 274 -6.71 37.53 7.87
C LYS A 274 -6.85 39.03 8.04
N ILE A 275 -6.97 39.73 6.94
CA ILE A 275 -7.17 41.19 6.87
C ILE A 275 -8.61 41.42 6.42
N TYR A 276 -9.35 42.19 7.18
CA TYR A 276 -10.75 42.54 6.90
C TYR A 276 -10.88 43.97 6.46
N GLY A 277 -11.42 44.18 5.28
CA GLY A 277 -11.87 45.47 4.80
C GLY A 277 -13.40 45.53 4.91
N PHE A 278 -13.91 46.60 5.48
CA PHE A 278 -15.35 46.84 5.55
C PHE A 278 -15.67 48.06 4.70
N TYR A 279 -16.56 47.86 3.72
CA TYR A 279 -17.03 48.91 2.83
C TYR A 279 -18.53 49.10 3.03
N GLN A 280 -18.94 50.33 3.16
CA GLN A 280 -20.35 50.71 3.16
C GLN A 280 -20.64 51.43 1.84
N PHE A 281 -21.37 50.78 0.96
CA PHE A 281 -21.94 51.42 -0.22
C PHE A 281 -23.12 52.26 0.24
N ALA A 282 -22.82 53.48 0.65
CA ALA A 282 -23.85 54.22 1.32
C ALA A 282 -24.55 55.11 0.35
N LYS A 283 -24.49 56.00 0.00
CA LYS A 283 -25.27 57.18 -0.37
C LYS A 283 -25.55 57.35 -1.86
N PHE A 284 -24.85 56.60 -2.70
CA PHE A 284 -24.93 56.84 -4.13
C PHE A 284 -26.22 56.27 -4.78
N LEU A 285 -26.91 55.35 -4.16
CA LEU A 285 -28.10 54.71 -4.72
C LEU A 285 -29.40 55.06 -4.01
N GLY A 286 -29.44 56.13 -3.20
CA GLY A 286 -30.69 56.71 -2.67
C GLY A 286 -31.63 55.79 -1.87
N GLY A 287 -31.20 54.59 -1.48
CA GLY A 287 -32.04 53.58 -0.82
C GLY A 287 -31.86 53.56 0.69
N LYS A 288 -32.96 53.25 1.43
CA LYS A 288 -32.98 53.10 2.88
C LYS A 288 -32.17 51.92 3.42
N HIS A 289 -31.64 51.04 2.58
CA HIS A 289 -30.86 49.88 2.96
C HIS A 289 -29.38 50.08 2.62
N GLN A 290 -28.55 50.18 3.64
CA GLN A 290 -27.09 50.27 3.50
C GLN A 290 -26.52 48.85 3.33
N ALA A 291 -26.06 48.50 2.13
CA ALA A 291 -25.34 47.27 1.91
C ALA A 291 -23.93 47.38 2.52
N LYS A 292 -23.61 46.48 3.49
CA LYS A 292 -22.28 46.34 4.10
C LYS A 292 -21.56 45.18 3.43
N ILE A 293 -20.42 45.47 2.79
CA ILE A 293 -19.58 44.46 2.17
C ILE A 293 -18.34 44.27 3.06
N ARG A 294 -18.09 43.01 3.46
CA ARG A 294 -16.85 42.64 4.10
C ARG A 294 -15.93 41.93 3.11
N HIS A 295 -14.82 42.56 2.82
CA HIS A 295 -13.75 41.97 2.03
C HIS A 295 -12.77 41.30 2.98
N THR A 296 -12.40 40.02 2.71
CA THR A 296 -11.42 39.26 3.50
C THR A 296 -10.26 38.89 2.61
N ILE A 297 -9.08 39.32 2.97
CA ILE A 297 -7.82 38.97 2.32
C ILE A 297 -7.09 38.02 3.28
N THR A 298 -6.64 36.85 2.76
CA THR A 298 -5.92 35.85 3.55
C THR A 298 -4.55 35.62 2.93
N PRO A 299 -3.56 36.48 3.19
CA PRO A 299 -2.20 36.27 2.74
C PRO A 299 -1.60 35.06 3.45
N ASN A 300 -0.81 34.29 2.70
CA ASN A 300 -0.10 33.09 3.19
C ASN A 300 1.32 33.08 2.66
N ILE A 301 2.28 32.86 3.53
CA ILE A 301 3.71 32.70 3.21
C ILE A 301 4.12 31.29 3.64
N ASN A 302 4.74 30.53 2.74
CA ASN A 302 5.23 29.20 3.02
C ASN A 302 6.73 29.15 2.84
N PHE A 303 7.40 28.51 3.80
CA PHE A 303 8.81 28.15 3.76
C PHE A 303 8.91 26.63 3.82
N SER A 304 9.79 26.05 3.00
CA SER A 304 10.08 24.61 3.06
C SER A 304 11.57 24.39 2.80
N TYR A 305 12.19 23.60 3.63
CA TYR A 305 13.57 23.19 3.51
C TYR A 305 13.67 21.67 3.56
N ARG A 306 14.26 21.08 2.52
CA ARG A 306 14.48 19.63 2.42
C ARG A 306 15.91 19.39 1.97
N PRO A 307 16.80 18.96 2.89
CA PRO A 307 18.17 18.61 2.52
C PRO A 307 18.19 17.39 1.62
N ASN A 308 19.20 17.31 0.75
CA ASN A 308 19.43 16.13 -0.07
C ASN A 308 20.11 15.06 0.80
N THR A 309 19.42 13.92 0.97
CA THR A 309 19.92 12.77 1.74
C THR A 309 20.09 11.53 0.87
N HIS A 310 20.07 11.68 -0.46
CA HIS A 310 20.22 10.57 -1.38
C HIS A 310 21.62 9.97 -1.31
N GLN A 311 21.68 8.64 -1.21
CA GLN A 311 22.91 7.87 -1.28
C GLN A 311 23.03 7.30 -2.69
N TRP A 312 23.95 7.88 -3.47
CA TRP A 312 24.30 7.38 -4.79
C TRP A 312 25.65 6.68 -4.72
N LEU A 313 25.75 5.50 -5.30
CA LEU A 313 27.00 4.78 -5.49
C LEU A 313 27.40 4.87 -6.96
N THR A 314 28.72 4.80 -7.20
CA THR A 314 29.30 4.83 -8.54
C THR A 314 29.80 3.44 -8.90
N TYR A 315 29.60 3.02 -10.15
CA TYR A 315 30.11 1.77 -10.69
C TYR A 315 30.62 1.98 -12.11
N GLN A 316 31.55 1.13 -12.52
CA GLN A 316 32.08 1.13 -13.89
C GLN A 316 31.08 0.48 -14.86
N THR A 317 30.91 1.09 -16.05
CA THR A 317 29.92 0.66 -17.04
C THR A 317 30.51 -0.02 -18.26
N ASP A 318 31.81 0.12 -18.48
CA ASP A 318 32.51 -0.43 -19.65
C ASP A 318 33.99 -0.74 -19.37
N SER A 319 34.65 -1.35 -20.35
CA SER A 319 36.07 -1.70 -20.28
C SER A 319 37.03 -0.50 -20.36
N ILE A 320 36.55 0.68 -20.74
CA ILE A 320 37.33 1.91 -20.88
C ILE A 320 37.40 2.70 -19.57
N GLY A 321 36.56 2.33 -18.57
CA GLY A 321 36.55 2.95 -17.25
C GLY A 321 35.49 4.05 -17.10
N ASN A 322 34.52 4.14 -18.02
CA ASN A 322 33.38 5.02 -17.81
C ASN A 322 32.57 4.58 -16.59
N THR A 323 32.05 5.56 -15.86
CA THR A 323 31.30 5.31 -14.64
C THR A 323 29.90 5.89 -14.71
N SER A 324 28.97 5.25 -14.01
CA SER A 324 27.60 5.74 -13.82
C SER A 324 27.21 5.65 -12.35
N THR A 325 26.22 6.42 -11.95
CA THR A 325 25.69 6.42 -10.59
C THR A 325 24.40 5.65 -10.51
N TYR A 326 24.18 4.97 -9.40
CA TYR A 326 22.94 4.26 -9.14
C TYR A 326 22.54 4.35 -7.67
N SER A 327 21.25 4.17 -7.38
CA SER A 327 20.78 3.94 -6.02
C SER A 327 20.83 2.45 -5.72
N PRO A 328 21.52 2.00 -4.66
CA PRO A 328 21.57 0.58 -4.29
C PRO A 328 20.18 0.01 -3.91
N TYR A 329 19.19 0.87 -3.80
CA TYR A 329 17.81 0.54 -3.41
C TYR A 329 16.81 0.63 -4.56
N SER A 330 17.26 0.82 -5.79
CA SER A 330 16.40 1.05 -6.96
C SER A 330 15.46 -0.12 -7.29
N SER A 331 15.79 -1.33 -6.85
CA SER A 331 14.95 -2.53 -7.01
C SER A 331 13.97 -2.75 -5.86
N ASN A 332 14.08 -1.98 -4.77
CA ASN A 332 13.27 -2.18 -3.60
C ASN A 332 11.89 -1.49 -3.72
N ILE A 333 10.99 -1.87 -2.83
CA ILE A 333 9.66 -1.29 -2.71
C ILE A 333 9.79 0.04 -1.96
N TYR A 334 9.33 1.14 -2.47
CA TYR A 334 9.35 2.52 -1.99
C TYR A 334 10.45 3.39 -2.58
#